data_26fc9c61e515df800f4ace1ee0d331c8
#
_entry.id   26fc9c61e515df800f4ace1ee0d331c8
#
_cell.length_a   1.000
_cell.length_b   1.000
_cell.length_c   1.000
_cell.angle_alpha   90.00
_cell.angle_beta   90.00
_cell.angle_gamma   90.00
#
_symmetry.space_group_name_H-M   'P 1'
#
loop_
_entity.id
_entity.type
_entity.pdbx_description
1 polymer ?
#
loop_
_entity_poly.entity_id
_entity_poly.type
_entity_poly.pdbx_seq_one_letter_code
_entity_poly.pdbx_strand_id
1 'polypeptide(L)'
;MSKYTPSLKKHYAEVVVPELRKSRGYKNDHQIPKIVKVVLNTGIDSEADKNAIADVQRDMNAIAGQKTVLAKSKKAIANFKLRKGQIVGCHVTLRGDNMWEFLYRLIAVALPTIRDFRGIATKLDGQGNYNLGIADHTIFPEISLEGVKKHIGLDLTIVTSAETDDEGRELLRLLGMPFRRSSETPKPATAA
;
A
#
# COMPACT_ATOMS: atom_id res chain seq x y z
N MET A 1 14.11 29.06 -5.42
CA MET A 1 14.32 27.71 -4.88
C MET A 1 13.47 26.74 -5.68
N SER A 2 14.05 25.78 -6.39
CA SER A 2 13.31 24.74 -7.12
C SER A 2 12.54 23.89 -6.11
N LYS A 3 11.22 23.83 -6.24
CA LYS A 3 10.36 23.03 -5.38
C LYS A 3 10.69 21.56 -5.67
N TYR A 4 11.15 20.82 -4.66
CA TYR A 4 11.38 19.38 -4.77
C TYR A 4 10.12 18.67 -5.30
N THR A 5 10.28 17.83 -6.31
CA THR A 5 9.18 17.03 -6.86
C THR A 5 9.61 15.56 -6.85
N PRO A 6 8.82 14.67 -6.22
CA PRO A 6 9.12 13.24 -6.16
C PRO A 6 9.33 12.63 -7.55
N SER A 7 10.31 11.72 -7.67
CA SER A 7 10.68 11.08 -8.95
C SER A 7 9.52 10.31 -9.57
N LEU A 8 8.77 9.56 -8.75
CA LEU A 8 7.61 8.79 -9.22
C LEU A 8 6.46 9.69 -9.69
N LYS A 9 6.31 10.89 -9.12
CA LYS A 9 5.33 11.89 -9.57
C LYS A 9 5.69 12.45 -10.94
N LYS A 10 6.98 12.69 -11.19
CA LYS A 10 7.48 13.08 -12.54
C LYS A 10 7.23 11.96 -13.55
N HIS A 11 7.59 10.73 -13.20
CA HIS A 11 7.36 9.56 -14.04
C HIS A 11 5.87 9.40 -14.39
N TYR A 12 4.97 9.60 -13.42
CA TYR A 12 3.53 9.58 -13.67
C TYR A 12 3.14 10.62 -14.71
N ALA A 13 3.60 11.88 -14.59
CA ALA A 13 3.23 12.95 -15.51
C ALA A 13 3.83 12.80 -16.91
N GLU A 14 5.08 12.35 -17.02
CA GLU A 14 5.85 12.32 -18.27
C GLU A 14 5.63 11.03 -19.08
N VAL A 15 5.39 9.90 -18.40
CA VAL A 15 5.30 8.58 -19.03
C VAL A 15 3.91 7.98 -18.90
N VAL A 16 3.39 7.87 -17.67
CA VAL A 16 2.15 7.12 -17.41
C VAL A 16 0.93 7.79 -18.02
N VAL A 17 0.78 9.10 -17.88
CA VAL A 17 -0.35 9.87 -18.42
C VAL A 17 -0.42 9.77 -19.95
N PRO A 18 0.66 10.00 -20.74
CA PRO A 18 0.64 9.82 -22.18
C PRO A 18 0.33 8.40 -22.64
N GLU A 19 0.86 7.39 -21.94
CA GLU A 19 0.62 5.99 -22.27
C GLU A 19 -0.82 5.58 -22.03
N LEU A 20 -1.41 5.91 -20.87
CA LEU A 20 -2.82 5.66 -20.58
C LEU A 20 -3.75 6.35 -21.57
N ARG A 21 -3.40 7.57 -21.99
CA ARG A 21 -4.17 8.30 -23.01
C ARG A 21 -4.16 7.56 -24.35
N LYS A 22 -3.02 6.99 -24.75
CA LYS A 22 -2.89 6.23 -25.99
C LYS A 22 -3.61 4.88 -25.94
N SER A 23 -3.46 4.16 -24.82
CA SER A 23 -4.00 2.80 -24.69
C SER A 23 -5.52 2.78 -24.55
N ARG A 24 -6.11 3.78 -23.86
CA ARG A 24 -7.55 3.83 -23.56
C ARG A 24 -8.32 4.87 -24.35
N GLY A 25 -7.63 5.77 -25.06
CA GLY A 25 -8.29 6.79 -25.90
C GLY A 25 -9.08 7.84 -25.11
N TYR A 26 -8.64 8.19 -23.88
CA TYR A 26 -9.32 9.21 -23.08
C TYR A 26 -9.39 10.54 -23.81
N LYS A 27 -10.60 11.10 -23.88
CA LYS A 27 -10.85 12.40 -24.52
C LYS A 27 -10.49 13.58 -23.62
N ASN A 28 -10.56 13.38 -22.30
CA ASN A 28 -10.31 14.40 -21.30
C ASN A 28 -9.22 13.94 -20.31
N ASP A 29 -8.28 14.80 -19.98
CA ASP A 29 -7.20 14.53 -19.04
C ASP A 29 -7.71 14.24 -17.61
N HIS A 30 -8.89 14.72 -17.25
CA HIS A 30 -9.52 14.41 -15.97
C HIS A 30 -10.07 12.98 -15.84
N GLN A 31 -10.27 12.29 -16.96
CA GLN A 31 -10.67 10.87 -16.99
C GLN A 31 -9.50 9.93 -16.72
N ILE A 32 -8.26 10.42 -16.91
CA ILE A 32 -7.07 9.59 -16.71
C ILE A 32 -6.95 9.19 -15.23
N PRO A 33 -6.87 7.89 -14.92
CA PRO A 33 -6.80 7.43 -13.54
C PRO A 33 -5.52 7.93 -12.84
N LYS A 34 -5.69 8.36 -11.59
CA LYS A 34 -4.61 8.86 -10.73
C LYS A 34 -4.67 8.23 -9.36
N ILE A 35 -3.56 8.23 -8.64
CA ILE A 35 -3.54 7.83 -7.23
C ILE A 35 -4.08 8.98 -6.39
N VAL A 36 -5.09 8.71 -5.57
CA VAL A 36 -5.78 9.69 -4.73
C VAL A 36 -5.15 9.73 -3.33
N LYS A 37 -4.91 8.57 -2.75
CA LYS A 37 -4.33 8.40 -1.41
C LYS A 37 -3.78 6.99 -1.24
N VAL A 38 -2.87 6.85 -0.28
CA VAL A 38 -2.42 5.56 0.24
C VAL A 38 -2.78 5.50 1.72
N VAL A 39 -3.38 4.40 2.14
CA VAL A 39 -3.73 4.16 3.53
C VAL A 39 -2.89 3.01 4.05
N LEU A 40 -2.19 3.24 5.15
CA LEU A 40 -1.48 2.21 5.90
C LEU A 40 -2.26 1.91 7.16
N ASN A 41 -2.42 0.64 7.48
CA ASN A 41 -3.07 0.17 8.69
C ASN A 41 -2.29 -0.98 9.29
N THR A 42 -2.28 -1.05 10.62
CA THR A 42 -1.78 -2.21 11.36
C THR A 42 -2.69 -2.50 12.54
N GLY A 43 -2.94 -3.78 12.78
CA GLY A 43 -3.64 -4.26 13.97
C GLY A 43 -2.69 -4.33 15.16
N ILE A 44 -3.20 -4.00 16.34
CA ILE A 44 -2.50 -4.13 17.61
C ILE A 44 -3.29 -5.09 18.48
N ASP A 45 -2.61 -6.06 19.07
CA ASP A 45 -3.24 -7.04 19.94
C ASP A 45 -3.91 -6.37 21.14
N SER A 46 -5.05 -6.90 21.56
CA SER A 46 -5.80 -6.38 22.71
C SER A 46 -5.04 -6.46 24.04
N GLU A 47 -4.08 -7.37 24.16
CA GLU A 47 -3.26 -7.59 25.35
C GLU A 47 -1.91 -6.84 25.29
N ALA A 48 -1.70 -6.00 24.26
CA ALA A 48 -0.45 -5.27 24.10
C ALA A 48 -0.21 -4.24 25.20
N ASP A 49 0.98 -4.25 25.75
CA ASP A 49 1.41 -3.24 26.73
C ASP A 49 1.53 -1.84 26.11
N LYS A 50 1.48 -0.79 26.96
CA LYS A 50 1.64 0.59 26.52
C LYS A 50 2.95 0.83 25.75
N ASN A 51 4.03 0.14 26.15
CA ASN A 51 5.33 0.24 25.48
C ASN A 51 5.28 -0.38 24.09
N ALA A 52 4.63 -1.54 23.94
CA ALA A 52 4.45 -2.18 22.64
C ALA A 52 3.62 -1.31 21.68
N ILE A 53 2.57 -0.65 22.18
CA ILE A 53 1.76 0.29 21.39
C ILE A 53 2.62 1.49 20.94
N ALA A 54 3.46 2.01 21.83
CA ALA A 54 4.36 3.14 21.52
C ALA A 54 5.43 2.73 20.47
N ASP A 55 5.99 1.52 20.57
CA ASP A 55 6.93 0.98 19.61
C ASP A 55 6.28 0.85 18.21
N VAL A 56 5.08 0.26 18.13
CA VAL A 56 4.30 0.16 16.86
C VAL A 56 4.05 1.55 16.26
N GLN A 57 3.63 2.51 17.08
CA GLN A 57 3.35 3.86 16.61
C GLN A 57 4.63 4.56 16.12
N ARG A 58 5.76 4.38 16.80
CA ARG A 58 7.06 4.91 16.39
C ARG A 58 7.46 4.37 15.02
N ASP A 59 7.38 3.06 14.84
CA ASP A 59 7.77 2.39 13.62
C ASP A 59 6.87 2.79 12.44
N MET A 60 5.55 2.85 12.66
CA MET A 60 4.61 3.36 11.68
C MET A 60 4.85 4.83 11.32
N ASN A 61 5.22 5.69 12.30
CA ASN A 61 5.58 7.08 12.02
C ASN A 61 6.84 7.18 11.15
N ALA A 62 7.84 6.33 11.40
CA ALA A 62 9.07 6.27 10.61
C ALA A 62 8.78 5.87 9.16
N ILE A 63 8.01 4.81 8.93
CA ILE A 63 7.60 4.34 7.60
C ILE A 63 6.78 5.40 6.86
N ALA A 64 5.80 6.00 7.53
CA ALA A 64 4.88 6.95 6.91
C ALA A 64 5.48 8.34 6.68
N GLY A 65 6.52 8.72 7.44
CA GLY A 65 7.07 10.06 7.44
C GLY A 65 6.13 11.13 8.02
N GLN A 66 5.05 10.69 8.69
CA GLN A 66 4.10 11.57 9.38
C GLN A 66 3.47 10.88 10.58
N LYS A 67 2.87 11.67 11.48
CA LYS A 67 2.22 11.15 12.68
C LYS A 67 1.02 10.28 12.34
N THR A 68 0.99 9.07 12.90
CA THR A 68 -0.08 8.10 12.76
C THR A 68 -1.17 8.29 13.82
N VAL A 69 -2.36 7.78 13.57
CA VAL A 69 -3.53 7.86 14.45
C VAL A 69 -3.78 6.49 15.07
N LEU A 70 -3.91 6.46 16.40
CA LEU A 70 -4.27 5.25 17.13
C LEU A 70 -5.79 5.05 17.11
N ALA A 71 -6.22 3.90 16.62
CA ALA A 71 -7.64 3.51 16.59
C ALA A 71 -8.06 2.89 17.92
N LYS A 72 -9.17 3.39 18.48
CA LYS A 72 -9.74 2.92 19.75
C LYS A 72 -11.02 2.10 19.50
N SER A 73 -11.19 1.03 20.25
CA SER A 73 -12.39 0.20 20.22
C SER A 73 -13.63 1.02 20.64
N LYS A 74 -14.70 0.94 19.85
CA LYS A 74 -15.99 1.60 20.12
C LYS A 74 -16.87 0.78 21.05
N LYS A 75 -16.77 -0.57 20.99
CA LYS A 75 -17.57 -1.52 21.75
C LYS A 75 -16.68 -2.49 22.51
N ALA A 76 -17.17 -3.01 23.63
CA ALA A 76 -16.55 -4.12 24.33
C ALA A 76 -17.03 -5.45 23.71
N ILE A 77 -16.09 -6.36 23.40
CA ILE A 77 -16.38 -7.69 22.84
C ILE A 77 -15.60 -8.71 23.64
N ALA A 78 -16.31 -9.54 24.42
CA ALA A 78 -15.69 -10.50 25.34
C ALA A 78 -14.83 -11.55 24.61
N ASN A 79 -15.29 -12.07 23.47
CA ASN A 79 -14.58 -13.08 22.70
C ASN A 79 -13.18 -12.62 22.23
N PHE A 80 -13.01 -11.33 22.00
CA PHE A 80 -11.73 -10.74 21.62
C PHE A 80 -11.00 -10.07 22.78
N LYS A 81 -11.45 -10.25 24.01
CA LYS A 81 -10.89 -9.61 25.22
C LYS A 81 -10.79 -8.09 25.11
N LEU A 82 -11.69 -7.47 24.33
CA LEU A 82 -11.69 -6.04 24.04
C LEU A 82 -12.59 -5.27 25.00
N ARG A 83 -12.08 -4.15 25.54
CA ARG A 83 -12.84 -3.17 26.31
C ARG A 83 -13.04 -1.89 25.50
N LYS A 84 -14.13 -1.17 25.75
CA LYS A 84 -14.39 0.14 25.14
C LYS A 84 -13.24 1.12 25.46
N GLY A 85 -12.73 1.79 24.41
CA GLY A 85 -11.62 2.77 24.54
C GLY A 85 -10.21 2.17 24.46
N GLN A 86 -10.07 0.85 24.40
CA GLN A 86 -8.80 0.17 24.24
C GLN A 86 -8.24 0.41 22.82
N ILE A 87 -6.91 0.58 22.70
CA ILE A 87 -6.24 0.76 21.41
C ILE A 87 -6.16 -0.61 20.72
N VAL A 88 -6.62 -0.66 19.45
CA VAL A 88 -6.73 -1.89 18.65
C VAL A 88 -5.98 -1.81 17.33
N GLY A 89 -5.45 -0.66 16.98
CA GLY A 89 -4.71 -0.49 15.73
C GLY A 89 -4.12 0.90 15.59
N CYS A 90 -3.33 1.03 14.55
CA CYS A 90 -2.71 2.28 14.15
C CYS A 90 -2.88 2.45 12.64
N HIS A 91 -3.28 3.63 12.19
CA HIS A 91 -3.45 3.90 10.75
C HIS A 91 -2.97 5.29 10.38
N VAL A 92 -2.68 5.45 9.08
CA VAL A 92 -2.28 6.72 8.51
C VAL A 92 -2.73 6.82 7.06
N THR A 93 -3.09 8.03 6.64
CA THR A 93 -3.44 8.32 5.24
C THR A 93 -2.41 9.25 4.65
N LEU A 94 -1.73 8.80 3.59
CA LEU A 94 -0.74 9.55 2.85
C LEU A 94 -1.38 10.19 1.62
N ARG A 95 -1.01 11.45 1.34
CA ARG A 95 -1.45 12.22 0.17
C ARG A 95 -0.31 13.08 -0.36
N GLY A 96 -0.47 13.60 -1.57
CA GLY A 96 0.48 14.53 -2.18
C GLY A 96 1.89 13.96 -2.31
N ASP A 97 2.91 14.75 -2.01
CA ASP A 97 4.30 14.35 -2.22
C ASP A 97 4.75 13.21 -1.29
N ASN A 98 4.28 13.19 -0.02
CA ASN A 98 4.58 12.09 0.92
C ASN A 98 4.05 10.74 0.41
N MET A 99 2.89 10.73 -0.26
CA MET A 99 2.33 9.53 -0.88
C MET A 99 3.24 9.01 -2.00
N TRP A 100 3.73 9.90 -2.86
CA TRP A 100 4.61 9.52 -3.97
C TRP A 100 5.96 8.99 -3.49
N GLU A 101 6.53 9.62 -2.45
CA GLU A 101 7.78 9.16 -1.83
C GLU A 101 7.61 7.78 -1.18
N PHE A 102 6.51 7.58 -0.47
CA PHE A 102 6.21 6.28 0.12
C PHE A 102 6.06 5.19 -0.96
N LEU A 103 5.32 5.47 -2.04
CA LEU A 103 5.15 4.52 -3.14
C LEU A 103 6.47 4.19 -3.82
N TYR A 104 7.35 5.18 -4.02
CA TYR A 104 8.66 4.95 -4.57
C TYR A 104 9.48 3.99 -3.69
N ARG A 105 9.54 4.23 -2.39
CA ARG A 105 10.24 3.35 -1.44
C ARG A 105 9.63 1.95 -1.40
N LEU A 106 8.32 1.85 -1.44
CA LEU A 106 7.62 0.57 -1.48
C LEU A 106 8.03 -0.25 -2.71
N ILE A 107 7.96 0.36 -3.91
CA ILE A 107 8.20 -0.33 -5.18
C ILE A 107 9.68 -0.63 -5.39
N ALA A 108 10.56 0.34 -5.15
CA ALA A 108 11.96 0.24 -5.47
C ALA A 108 12.81 -0.46 -4.41
N VAL A 109 12.39 -0.41 -3.13
CA VAL A 109 13.21 -0.91 -2.01
C VAL A 109 12.49 -2.01 -1.24
N ALA A 110 11.30 -1.74 -0.70
CA ALA A 110 10.65 -2.64 0.25
C ALA A 110 10.20 -3.96 -0.40
N LEU A 111 9.50 -3.91 -1.53
CA LEU A 111 9.00 -5.12 -2.20
C LEU A 111 10.13 -6.05 -2.67
N PRO A 112 11.22 -5.57 -3.31
CA PRO A 112 12.33 -6.44 -3.71
C PRO A 112 13.09 -7.07 -2.54
N THR A 113 13.05 -6.47 -1.35
CA THR A 113 13.71 -6.98 -0.14
C THR A 113 12.97 -8.19 0.48
N ILE A 114 11.71 -8.42 0.10
CA ILE A 114 10.94 -9.57 0.59
C ILE A 114 11.63 -10.86 0.12
N ARG A 115 11.91 -11.76 1.08
CA ARG A 115 12.47 -13.08 0.78
C ARG A 115 11.51 -13.87 -0.12
N ASP A 116 12.08 -14.54 -1.15
CA ASP A 116 11.32 -15.34 -2.13
C ASP A 116 10.19 -14.57 -2.84
N PHE A 117 10.41 -13.28 -3.09
CA PHE A 117 9.41 -12.44 -3.75
C PHE A 117 9.12 -12.92 -5.18
N ARG A 118 7.86 -13.27 -5.44
CA ARG A 118 7.37 -13.77 -6.75
C ARG A 118 6.39 -12.80 -7.43
N GLY A 119 6.36 -11.55 -6.98
CA GLY A 119 5.38 -10.55 -7.41
C GLY A 119 4.13 -10.53 -6.55
N ILE A 120 3.43 -9.41 -6.60
CA ILE A 120 2.19 -9.15 -5.87
C ILE A 120 0.97 -9.68 -6.63
N ALA A 121 -0.13 -9.90 -5.91
CA ALA A 121 -1.38 -10.37 -6.50
C ALA A 121 -1.93 -9.36 -7.52
N THR A 122 -2.57 -9.84 -8.57
CA THR A 122 -3.16 -9.01 -9.64
C THR A 122 -4.61 -8.62 -9.36
N LYS A 123 -5.20 -9.12 -8.26
CA LYS A 123 -6.60 -8.88 -7.91
C LYS A 123 -6.75 -7.52 -7.24
N LEU A 124 -7.67 -6.71 -7.72
CA LEU A 124 -8.14 -5.46 -7.14
C LEU A 124 -9.47 -5.67 -6.40
N ASP A 125 -10.10 -4.60 -5.95
CA ASP A 125 -11.32 -4.63 -5.13
C ASP A 125 -12.64 -4.56 -5.91
N GLY A 126 -12.59 -4.49 -7.24
CA GLY A 126 -13.75 -4.29 -8.12
C GLY A 126 -14.05 -2.82 -8.44
N GLN A 127 -13.35 -1.88 -7.82
CA GLN A 127 -13.49 -0.43 -8.01
C GLN A 127 -12.15 0.25 -8.32
N GLY A 128 -11.18 -0.52 -8.83
CA GLY A 128 -9.87 0.00 -9.22
C GLY A 128 -8.92 0.33 -8.08
N ASN A 129 -9.25 0.00 -6.81
CA ASN A 129 -8.33 0.17 -5.69
C ASN A 129 -7.53 -1.12 -5.46
N TYR A 130 -6.33 -0.97 -4.95
CA TYR A 130 -5.42 -2.09 -4.71
C TYR A 130 -5.11 -2.26 -3.22
N ASN A 131 -5.29 -3.48 -2.72
CA ASN A 131 -4.99 -3.86 -1.35
C ASN A 131 -3.81 -4.84 -1.31
N LEU A 132 -2.82 -4.55 -0.47
CA LEU A 132 -1.63 -5.35 -0.27
C LEU A 132 -1.40 -5.59 1.22
N GLY A 133 -1.34 -6.86 1.61
CA GLY A 133 -0.88 -7.26 2.95
C GLY A 133 0.62 -7.52 2.94
N ILE A 134 1.32 -6.91 3.87
CA ILE A 134 2.76 -7.11 4.12
C ILE A 134 2.89 -7.79 5.48
N ALA A 135 3.48 -8.98 5.50
CA ALA A 135 3.58 -9.78 6.73
C ALA A 135 4.55 -9.18 7.76
N ASP A 136 5.57 -8.46 7.29
CA ASP A 136 6.62 -7.92 8.15
C ASP A 136 6.99 -6.49 7.74
N HIS A 137 6.91 -5.56 8.70
CA HIS A 137 7.27 -4.17 8.51
C HIS A 137 8.79 -3.94 8.39
N THR A 138 9.62 -4.92 8.75
CA THR A 138 11.09 -4.81 8.71
C THR A 138 11.68 -4.74 7.30
N ILE A 139 10.86 -4.95 6.28
CA ILE A 139 11.25 -4.75 4.88
C ILE A 139 11.51 -3.27 4.53
N PHE A 140 11.04 -2.34 5.37
CA PHE A 140 11.28 -0.92 5.18
C PHE A 140 12.64 -0.51 5.76
N PRO A 141 13.48 0.21 5.00
CA PRO A 141 14.84 0.57 5.42
C PRO A 141 14.88 1.53 6.61
N GLU A 142 13.77 2.20 6.91
CA GLU A 142 13.65 3.12 8.04
C GLU A 142 13.60 2.41 9.39
N ILE A 143 13.37 1.10 9.38
CA ILE A 143 13.25 0.29 10.61
C ILE A 143 14.60 -0.37 10.91
N SER A 144 15.16 -0.05 12.09
CA SER A 144 16.35 -0.72 12.59
C SER A 144 15.97 -2.10 13.15
N LEU A 145 16.59 -3.15 12.60
CA LEU A 145 16.35 -4.55 13.03
C LEU A 145 16.70 -4.78 14.51
N GLU A 146 17.67 -4.05 15.04
CA GLU A 146 18.10 -4.17 16.45
C GLU A 146 17.04 -3.69 17.44
N GLY A 147 16.14 -2.78 17.00
CA GLY A 147 15.07 -2.19 17.83
C GLY A 147 13.74 -2.93 17.76
N VAL A 148 13.59 -3.89 16.87
CA VAL A 148 12.31 -4.60 16.64
C VAL A 148 12.13 -5.70 17.66
N LYS A 149 11.17 -5.52 18.59
CA LYS A 149 10.79 -6.55 19.56
C LYS A 149 9.72 -7.50 19.04
N LYS A 150 8.87 -7.04 18.12
CA LYS A 150 7.76 -7.82 17.55
C LYS A 150 7.59 -7.48 16.08
N HIS A 151 7.48 -8.51 15.24
CA HIS A 151 7.10 -8.34 13.84
C HIS A 151 5.65 -7.91 13.73
N ILE A 152 5.38 -6.92 12.89
CA ILE A 152 4.07 -6.30 12.73
C ILE A 152 3.66 -6.41 11.27
N GLY A 153 2.48 -6.95 11.04
CA GLY A 153 1.86 -6.94 9.72
C GLY A 153 1.32 -5.57 9.36
N LEU A 154 1.39 -5.22 8.09
CA LEU A 154 0.88 -3.97 7.53
C LEU A 154 -0.13 -4.26 6.42
N ASP A 155 -1.27 -3.61 6.50
CA ASP A 155 -2.23 -3.53 5.41
C ASP A 155 -2.06 -2.21 4.69
N LEU A 156 -1.86 -2.28 3.39
CA LEU A 156 -1.67 -1.14 2.52
C LEU A 156 -2.79 -1.09 1.49
N THR A 157 -3.49 0.03 1.42
CA THR A 157 -4.53 0.28 0.44
C THR A 157 -4.15 1.47 -0.44
N ILE A 158 -3.98 1.23 -1.72
CA ILE A 158 -3.77 2.28 -2.75
C ILE A 158 -5.14 2.60 -3.35
N VAL A 159 -5.63 3.80 -3.06
CA VAL A 159 -6.91 4.29 -3.59
C VAL A 159 -6.61 5.06 -4.86
N THR A 160 -7.23 4.63 -5.96
CA THR A 160 -7.13 5.28 -7.26
C THR A 160 -8.44 5.98 -7.63
N SER A 161 -8.43 6.74 -8.71
CA SER A 161 -9.64 7.30 -9.32
C SER A 161 -10.12 6.49 -10.52
N ALA A 162 -9.59 5.28 -10.73
CA ALA A 162 -10.03 4.37 -11.76
C ALA A 162 -11.47 3.88 -11.47
N GLU A 163 -12.29 3.72 -12.51
CA GLU A 163 -13.64 3.20 -12.38
C GLU A 163 -13.65 1.67 -12.45
N THR A 164 -12.65 1.08 -13.09
CA THR A 164 -12.54 -0.36 -13.29
C THR A 164 -11.20 -0.91 -12.80
N ASP A 165 -11.19 -2.20 -12.45
CA ASP A 165 -9.96 -2.90 -12.03
C ASP A 165 -8.89 -2.94 -13.11
N ASP A 166 -9.30 -2.99 -14.39
CA ASP A 166 -8.36 -3.02 -15.50
C ASP A 166 -7.63 -1.70 -15.69
N GLU A 167 -8.32 -0.57 -15.45
CA GLU A 167 -7.70 0.76 -15.45
C GLU A 167 -6.75 0.92 -14.26
N GLY A 168 -7.17 0.52 -13.07
CA GLY A 168 -6.34 0.55 -11.86
C GLY A 168 -5.09 -0.31 -12.01
N ARG A 169 -5.23 -1.51 -12.58
CA ARG A 169 -4.11 -2.43 -12.82
C ARG A 169 -3.11 -1.86 -13.84
N GLU A 170 -3.59 -1.28 -14.92
CA GLU A 170 -2.76 -0.67 -15.94
C GLU A 170 -1.99 0.53 -15.37
N LEU A 171 -2.66 1.41 -14.61
CA LEU A 171 -2.04 2.51 -13.90
C LEU A 171 -0.90 2.04 -12.99
N LEU A 172 -1.15 1.06 -12.12
CA LEU A 172 -0.16 0.54 -11.19
C LEU A 172 0.99 -0.18 -11.90
N ARG A 173 0.71 -0.90 -12.99
CA ARG A 173 1.74 -1.53 -13.83
C ARG A 173 2.68 -0.50 -14.46
N LEU A 174 2.16 0.58 -15.00
CA LEU A 174 2.96 1.66 -15.60
C LEU A 174 3.77 2.43 -14.55
N LEU A 175 3.32 2.47 -13.30
CA LEU A 175 4.07 3.00 -12.17
C LEU A 175 5.19 2.07 -11.70
N GLY A 176 5.30 0.86 -12.25
CA GLY A 176 6.36 -0.09 -11.91
C GLY A 176 6.01 -1.10 -10.81
N MET A 177 4.73 -1.24 -10.43
CA MET A 177 4.32 -2.27 -9.47
C MET A 177 4.62 -3.68 -9.98
N PRO A 178 5.35 -4.51 -9.22
CA PRO A 178 5.80 -5.83 -9.66
C PRO A 178 4.69 -6.89 -9.50
N PHE A 179 3.69 -6.86 -10.36
CA PHE A 179 2.64 -7.87 -10.38
C PHE A 179 3.19 -9.24 -10.78
N ARG A 180 2.63 -10.28 -10.16
CA ARG A 180 2.90 -11.66 -10.55
C ARG A 180 2.48 -11.85 -12.00
N ARG A 181 3.36 -12.41 -12.83
CA ARG A 181 2.99 -12.84 -14.16
C ARG A 181 1.94 -13.93 -14.03
N SER A 182 0.78 -13.75 -14.66
CA SER A 182 -0.20 -14.81 -14.82
C SER A 182 0.52 -15.93 -15.59
N SER A 183 0.81 -17.05 -14.91
CA SER A 183 1.11 -18.28 -15.61
C SER A 183 -0.18 -18.62 -16.34
N GLU A 184 -0.21 -18.52 -17.65
CA GLU A 184 -1.21 -19.17 -18.47
C GLU A 184 -1.18 -20.64 -18.08
N THR A 185 -2.14 -21.08 -17.29
CA THR A 185 -2.47 -22.48 -17.21
C THR A 185 -2.90 -22.87 -18.64
N PRO A 186 -2.16 -23.75 -19.33
CA PRO A 186 -2.62 -24.22 -20.62
C PRO A 186 -4.01 -24.80 -20.39
N LYS A 187 -5.04 -24.26 -21.07
CA LYS A 187 -6.36 -24.87 -21.11
C LYS A 187 -6.15 -26.33 -21.51
N PRO A 188 -6.66 -27.31 -20.73
CA PRO A 188 -6.63 -28.69 -21.21
C PRO A 188 -7.32 -28.71 -22.57
N ALA A 189 -6.59 -29.17 -23.58
CA ALA A 189 -7.14 -29.41 -24.89
C ALA A 189 -8.33 -30.36 -24.74
N THR A 190 -9.51 -29.86 -25.04
CA THR A 190 -10.72 -30.70 -25.14
C THR A 190 -10.45 -31.69 -26.24
N ALA A 191 -10.16 -32.94 -25.87
CA ALA A 191 -10.11 -34.04 -26.79
C ALA A 191 -11.51 -34.20 -27.41
N ALA A 192 -11.58 -34.10 -28.73
CA ALA A 192 -12.73 -34.44 -29.51
C ALA A 192 -12.89 -35.98 -29.60
#